data_1778440627c72643910cf2809e2eb25c
#
_entry.id   1778440627c72643910cf2809e2eb25c
#
_cell.length_a   1.000
_cell.length_b   1.000
_cell.length_c   1.000
_cell.angle_alpha   90.00
_cell.angle_beta   90.00
_cell.angle_gamma   90.00
#
_symmetry.space_group_name_H-M   'P 1'
#
loop_
_entity.id
_entity.type
_entity.pdbx_description
1 polymer ?
#
loop_
_entity_poly.entity_id
_entity_poly.type
_entity_poly.pdbx_seq_one_letter_code
_entity_poly.pdbx_strand_id
1 'polypeptide(L)'
;DEIVSSEAVKYIDNLGKKDNNAPISLSIGLMLPHQPFIASQEDYEKYEGKVGMPKNPAKPLEECHPYIQWWRKQTGSEEVSKDEMKRCRIAYYALVDRMDKIIGDIIDSLERNGFMENTMIVYTSDHGEQLGEHGLWWKQTFYEDSVKVPAIISWPGHIPEKQVLNSVINQYDLIATMLDASGSPALPRSNGKSLLKHLQDPIKNKWENLAFSEYCMDDSSVHDFSGNLSVGKFNNLDVHAKEGGVQNRMVRKDNYKLIYYHGYEVELFDLENDPDELNDLSSDNNYISKKNELSDLVLKNW
;
A
#
# COMPACT_ATOMS: atom_id res chain seq x y z
N ASP A 1 -5.37 -18.38 -3.94
CA ASP A 1 -6.36 -17.62 -3.13
C ASP A 1 -7.69 -18.34 -3.03
N GLU A 2 -8.12 -19.10 -4.04
CA GLU A 2 -9.37 -19.87 -4.00
C GLU A 2 -9.41 -20.90 -2.87
N ILE A 3 -8.29 -21.57 -2.60
CA ILE A 3 -8.18 -22.48 -1.46
C ILE A 3 -8.33 -21.70 -0.16
N VAL A 4 -7.69 -20.55 -0.02
CA VAL A 4 -7.78 -19.71 1.18
C VAL A 4 -9.22 -19.27 1.42
N SER A 5 -9.91 -18.80 0.35
CA SER A 5 -11.33 -18.44 0.42
C SER A 5 -12.21 -19.61 0.82
N SER A 6 -12.04 -20.76 0.17
CA SER A 6 -12.81 -21.97 0.47
C SER A 6 -12.63 -22.41 1.93
N GLU A 7 -11.43 -22.36 2.47
CA GLU A 7 -11.18 -22.71 3.88
C GLU A 7 -11.75 -21.65 4.84
N ALA A 8 -11.66 -20.35 4.49
CA ALA A 8 -12.28 -19.28 5.27
C ALA A 8 -13.81 -19.45 5.33
N VAL A 9 -14.45 -19.68 4.18
CA VAL A 9 -15.90 -19.95 4.09
C VAL A 9 -16.29 -21.16 4.92
N LYS A 10 -15.58 -22.30 4.79
CA LYS A 10 -15.82 -23.50 5.59
C LYS A 10 -15.67 -23.23 7.09
N TYR A 11 -14.68 -22.44 7.47
CA TYR A 11 -14.47 -22.09 8.87
C TYR A 11 -15.64 -21.28 9.41
N ILE A 12 -16.07 -20.24 8.68
CA ILE A 12 -17.23 -19.40 9.06
C ILE A 12 -18.52 -20.23 9.13
N ASP A 13 -18.77 -21.07 8.13
CA ASP A 13 -19.96 -21.94 8.10
C ASP A 13 -19.96 -22.96 9.26
N ASN A 14 -18.81 -23.44 9.69
CA ASN A 14 -18.69 -24.32 10.85
C ASN A 14 -18.85 -23.59 12.18
N LEU A 15 -18.49 -22.29 12.25
CA LEU A 15 -18.76 -21.45 13.42
C LEU A 15 -20.26 -21.22 13.58
N GLY A 16 -20.98 -20.91 12.51
CA GLY A 16 -22.43 -20.70 12.52
C GLY A 16 -23.24 -21.93 12.99
N LYS A 17 -22.66 -23.14 12.94
CA LYS A 17 -23.27 -24.38 13.44
C LYS A 17 -23.00 -24.65 14.93
N LYS A 18 -22.08 -23.89 15.55
CA LYS A 18 -21.71 -24.08 16.96
C LYS A 18 -22.47 -23.10 17.83
N ASP A 19 -23.06 -23.59 18.90
CA ASP A 19 -23.60 -22.74 19.96
C ASP A 19 -22.44 -22.19 20.80
N ASN A 20 -21.69 -21.25 20.20
CA ASN A 20 -20.51 -20.66 20.82
C ASN A 20 -20.56 -19.14 20.66
N ASN A 21 -20.71 -18.42 21.76
CA ASN A 21 -20.74 -16.97 21.84
C ASN A 21 -19.36 -16.35 22.07
N ALA A 22 -18.27 -17.10 21.91
CA ALA A 22 -16.91 -16.54 22.05
C ALA A 22 -16.62 -15.57 20.91
N PRO A 23 -16.01 -14.41 21.20
CA PRO A 23 -15.57 -13.49 20.16
C PRO A 23 -14.50 -14.14 19.27
N ILE A 24 -14.53 -13.80 17.99
CA ILE A 24 -13.68 -14.38 16.96
C ILE A 24 -12.83 -13.26 16.38
N SER A 25 -11.55 -13.55 16.12
CA SER A 25 -10.69 -12.76 15.27
C SER A 25 -10.18 -13.65 14.14
N LEU A 26 -10.47 -13.26 12.89
CA LEU A 26 -10.08 -13.99 11.70
C LEU A 26 -9.29 -13.08 10.77
N SER A 27 -8.07 -13.46 10.45
CA SER A 27 -7.24 -12.79 9.45
C SER A 27 -7.15 -13.67 8.21
N ILE A 28 -7.46 -13.11 7.04
CA ILE A 28 -7.47 -13.81 5.76
C ILE A 28 -6.49 -13.07 4.84
N GLY A 29 -5.39 -13.74 4.47
CA GLY A 29 -4.38 -13.20 3.55
C GLY A 29 -4.61 -13.72 2.14
N LEU A 30 -4.76 -12.80 1.18
CA LEU A 30 -4.87 -13.08 -0.25
C LEU A 30 -3.63 -12.55 -0.96
N MET A 31 -3.15 -13.30 -1.95
CA MET A 31 -1.99 -12.89 -2.78
C MET A 31 -2.39 -12.01 -3.96
N LEU A 32 -3.61 -12.15 -4.46
CA LEU A 32 -4.12 -11.31 -5.55
C LEU A 32 -4.18 -9.84 -5.12
N PRO A 33 -3.88 -8.92 -6.01
CA PRO A 33 -3.47 -9.05 -7.41
C PRO A 33 -1.94 -9.05 -7.64
N HIS A 34 -1.14 -9.50 -6.66
CA HIS A 34 0.33 -9.53 -6.72
C HIS A 34 0.84 -10.28 -7.98
N GLN A 35 2.01 -9.87 -8.50
CA GLN A 35 2.64 -10.57 -9.61
C GLN A 35 2.99 -12.04 -9.25
N PRO A 36 3.09 -12.94 -10.25
CA PRO A 36 2.99 -12.70 -11.69
C PRO A 36 1.56 -12.39 -12.13
N PHE A 37 1.40 -11.42 -13.04
CA PHE A 37 0.08 -10.99 -13.52
C PHE A 37 -0.49 -12.01 -14.52
N ILE A 38 -1.00 -13.13 -14.00
CA ILE A 38 -1.56 -14.24 -14.78
C ILE A 38 -3.05 -14.34 -14.46
N ALA A 39 -3.87 -13.91 -15.40
CA ALA A 39 -5.32 -14.02 -15.34
C ALA A 39 -5.83 -15.17 -16.22
N SER A 40 -7.03 -15.67 -15.94
CA SER A 40 -7.73 -16.56 -16.86
C SER A 40 -8.06 -15.82 -18.15
N GLN A 41 -8.21 -16.55 -19.26
CA GLN A 41 -8.62 -15.98 -20.54
C GLN A 41 -9.95 -15.22 -20.39
N GLU A 42 -10.92 -15.84 -19.72
CA GLU A 42 -12.25 -15.25 -19.48
C GLU A 42 -12.17 -13.94 -18.70
N ASP A 43 -11.38 -13.87 -17.61
CA ASP A 43 -11.26 -12.66 -16.80
C ASP A 43 -10.48 -11.57 -17.54
N TYR A 44 -9.45 -11.93 -18.30
CA TYR A 44 -8.66 -11.02 -19.12
C TYR A 44 -9.52 -10.33 -20.20
N GLU A 45 -10.34 -11.10 -20.94
CA GLU A 45 -11.20 -10.57 -22.01
C GLU A 45 -12.24 -9.55 -21.51
N LYS A 46 -12.66 -9.61 -20.24
CA LYS A 46 -13.55 -8.61 -19.64
C LYS A 46 -12.95 -7.20 -19.64
N TYR A 47 -11.62 -7.10 -19.57
CA TYR A 47 -10.88 -5.85 -19.46
C TYR A 47 -10.15 -5.45 -20.73
N GLU A 48 -10.10 -6.33 -21.73
CA GLU A 48 -9.52 -6.01 -23.02
C GLU A 48 -10.25 -4.83 -23.67
N GLY A 49 -9.48 -3.84 -24.13
CA GLY A 49 -10.01 -2.61 -24.70
C GLY A 49 -10.57 -1.59 -23.69
N LYS A 50 -10.66 -1.92 -22.40
CA LYS A 50 -11.17 -1.03 -21.34
C LYS A 50 -10.04 -0.40 -20.50
N VAL A 51 -8.89 -1.05 -20.40
CA VAL A 51 -7.75 -0.57 -19.60
C VAL A 51 -6.82 0.26 -20.46
N GLY A 52 -6.54 1.49 -20.00
CA GLY A 52 -5.64 2.43 -20.66
C GLY A 52 -4.17 2.20 -20.33
N MET A 53 -3.32 2.98 -20.97
CA MET A 53 -1.90 3.14 -20.61
C MET A 53 -1.78 3.92 -19.28
N PRO A 54 -0.60 3.90 -18.62
CA PRO A 54 -0.37 4.72 -17.44
C PRO A 54 -0.74 6.19 -17.70
N LYS A 55 -1.34 6.83 -16.70
CA LYS A 55 -1.69 8.24 -16.73
C LYS A 55 -0.41 9.09 -16.70
N ASN A 56 0.55 8.68 -15.89
CA ASN A 56 1.82 9.33 -15.66
C ASN A 56 2.94 8.50 -16.30
N PRO A 57 3.24 8.73 -17.60
CA PRO A 57 4.27 7.96 -18.28
C PRO A 57 5.67 8.28 -17.69
N ALA A 58 6.59 7.39 -17.97
CA ALA A 58 7.99 7.56 -17.57
C ALA A 58 8.56 8.91 -18.04
N LYS A 59 9.14 9.69 -17.14
CA LYS A 59 10.04 10.80 -17.50
C LYS A 59 11.34 10.27 -18.12
N PRO A 60 12.07 11.09 -18.90
CA PRO A 60 13.44 10.77 -19.26
C PRO A 60 14.24 10.35 -18.03
N LEU A 61 15.06 9.33 -18.18
CA LEU A 61 15.73 8.73 -17.02
C LEU A 61 16.62 9.72 -16.27
N GLU A 62 17.31 10.59 -17.01
CA GLU A 62 18.18 11.65 -16.50
C GLU A 62 17.45 12.73 -15.69
N GLU A 63 16.14 12.86 -15.84
CA GLU A 63 15.31 13.81 -15.10
C GLU A 63 14.75 13.22 -13.79
N CYS A 64 14.92 11.91 -13.59
CA CYS A 64 14.45 11.23 -12.40
C CYS A 64 15.47 11.36 -11.26
N HIS A 65 14.98 11.24 -10.02
CA HIS A 65 15.84 11.11 -8.84
C HIS A 65 16.84 9.95 -9.02
N PRO A 66 18.11 10.04 -8.57
CA PRO A 66 19.13 9.00 -8.76
C PRO A 66 18.70 7.60 -8.30
N TYR A 67 17.95 7.50 -7.19
CA TYR A 67 17.40 6.23 -6.73
C TYR A 67 16.39 5.64 -7.74
N ILE A 68 15.52 6.47 -8.30
CA ILE A 68 14.53 6.05 -9.31
C ILE A 68 15.23 5.62 -10.60
N GLN A 69 16.24 6.34 -11.04
CA GLN A 69 17.08 5.96 -12.20
C GLN A 69 17.68 4.57 -12.00
N TRP A 70 18.25 4.34 -10.83
CA TRP A 70 18.85 3.07 -10.47
C TRP A 70 17.79 1.96 -10.42
N TRP A 71 16.65 2.21 -9.75
CA TRP A 71 15.57 1.23 -9.62
C TRP A 71 15.01 0.79 -10.98
N ARG A 72 14.71 1.74 -11.86
CA ARG A 72 14.22 1.47 -13.23
C ARG A 72 15.22 0.63 -14.04
N LYS A 73 16.52 0.88 -13.91
CA LYS A 73 17.59 0.10 -14.56
C LYS A 73 17.69 -1.32 -13.97
N GLN A 74 17.65 -1.45 -12.65
CA GLN A 74 17.80 -2.74 -11.99
C GLN A 74 16.61 -3.67 -12.26
N THR A 75 15.42 -3.12 -12.34
CA THR A 75 14.18 -3.88 -12.57
C THR A 75 13.90 -4.17 -14.05
N GLY A 76 14.68 -3.61 -14.97
CA GLY A 76 14.42 -3.72 -16.40
C GLY A 76 13.16 -2.96 -16.86
N SER A 77 12.66 -2.02 -16.06
CA SER A 77 11.45 -1.24 -16.38
C SER A 77 11.58 -0.45 -17.67
N GLU A 78 12.81 -0.08 -18.03
CA GLU A 78 13.13 0.63 -19.29
C GLU A 78 12.92 -0.22 -20.55
N GLU A 79 12.92 -1.55 -20.41
CA GLU A 79 12.84 -2.49 -21.52
C GLU A 79 11.40 -2.95 -21.77
N VAL A 80 10.46 -2.59 -20.91
CA VAL A 80 9.05 -2.99 -21.03
C VAL A 80 8.39 -2.28 -22.21
N SER A 81 8.02 -3.03 -23.22
CA SER A 81 7.32 -2.51 -24.40
C SER A 81 5.89 -2.05 -24.05
N LYS A 82 5.34 -1.13 -24.86
CA LYS A 82 3.96 -0.66 -24.69
C LYS A 82 2.94 -1.81 -24.74
N ASP A 83 3.16 -2.82 -25.55
CA ASP A 83 2.27 -3.97 -25.65
C ASP A 83 2.33 -4.85 -24.42
N GLU A 84 3.51 -5.08 -23.85
CA GLU A 84 3.68 -5.80 -22.59
C GLU A 84 3.03 -5.03 -21.44
N MET A 85 3.30 -3.74 -21.35
CA MET A 85 2.68 -2.86 -20.36
C MET A 85 1.15 -2.95 -20.41
N LYS A 86 0.57 -2.84 -21.60
CA LYS A 86 -0.88 -2.96 -21.79
C LYS A 86 -1.41 -4.30 -21.34
N ARG A 87 -0.74 -5.41 -21.73
CA ARG A 87 -1.13 -6.77 -21.31
C ARG A 87 -1.05 -6.94 -19.80
N CYS A 88 0.02 -6.48 -19.17
CA CYS A 88 0.17 -6.54 -17.71
C CYS A 88 -0.93 -5.77 -16.99
N ARG A 89 -1.26 -4.56 -17.45
CA ARG A 89 -2.33 -3.74 -16.87
C ARG A 89 -3.69 -4.42 -16.99
N ILE A 90 -4.02 -4.97 -18.16
CA ILE A 90 -5.28 -5.73 -18.37
C ILE A 90 -5.33 -6.92 -17.40
N ALA A 91 -4.26 -7.70 -17.32
CA ALA A 91 -4.20 -8.84 -16.41
C ALA A 91 -4.36 -8.43 -14.94
N TYR A 92 -3.73 -7.34 -14.50
CA TYR A 92 -3.87 -6.82 -13.14
C TYR A 92 -5.32 -6.48 -12.80
N TYR A 93 -6.03 -5.76 -13.68
CA TYR A 93 -7.45 -5.43 -13.47
C TYR A 93 -8.32 -6.70 -13.42
N ALA A 94 -8.02 -7.70 -14.23
CA ALA A 94 -8.69 -8.99 -14.18
C ALA A 94 -8.44 -9.73 -12.85
N LEU A 95 -7.22 -9.65 -12.30
CA LEU A 95 -6.88 -10.22 -10.99
C LEU A 95 -7.59 -9.49 -9.84
N VAL A 96 -7.76 -8.16 -9.94
CA VAL A 96 -8.56 -7.38 -8.96
C VAL A 96 -10.03 -7.82 -9.00
N ASP A 97 -10.64 -7.97 -10.18
CA ASP A 97 -12.01 -8.50 -10.34
C ASP A 97 -12.15 -9.92 -9.75
N ARG A 98 -11.13 -10.74 -9.92
CA ARG A 98 -11.11 -12.08 -9.33
C ARG A 98 -11.03 -12.04 -7.81
N MET A 99 -10.18 -11.17 -7.26
CA MET A 99 -10.06 -10.97 -5.82
C MET A 99 -11.37 -10.46 -5.21
N ASP A 100 -12.04 -9.53 -5.87
CA ASP A 100 -13.32 -8.99 -5.42
C ASP A 100 -14.39 -10.10 -5.27
N LYS A 101 -14.47 -11.03 -6.23
CA LYS A 101 -15.35 -12.19 -6.14
C LYS A 101 -15.01 -13.10 -4.96
N ILE A 102 -13.72 -13.36 -4.75
CA ILE A 102 -13.24 -14.16 -3.61
C ILE A 102 -13.65 -13.52 -2.28
N ILE A 103 -13.54 -12.21 -2.17
CA ILE A 103 -13.98 -11.45 -0.99
C ILE A 103 -15.50 -11.53 -0.86
N GLY A 104 -16.23 -11.42 -1.96
CA GLY A 104 -17.68 -11.57 -2.00
C GLY A 104 -18.14 -12.89 -1.38
N ASP A 105 -17.55 -14.01 -1.77
CA ASP A 105 -17.86 -15.35 -1.23
C ASP A 105 -17.69 -15.42 0.30
N ILE A 106 -16.68 -14.73 0.83
CA ILE A 106 -16.41 -14.66 2.28
C ILE A 106 -17.46 -13.80 2.98
N ILE A 107 -17.81 -12.65 2.42
CA ILE A 107 -18.85 -11.75 2.95
C ILE A 107 -20.20 -12.45 2.95
N ASP A 108 -20.57 -13.12 1.85
CA ASP A 108 -21.80 -13.90 1.75
C ASP A 108 -21.88 -15.00 2.83
N SER A 109 -20.71 -15.59 3.17
CA SER A 109 -20.64 -16.57 4.26
C SER A 109 -20.92 -15.95 5.63
N LEU A 110 -20.41 -14.75 5.89
CA LEU A 110 -20.72 -14.02 7.13
C LEU A 110 -22.21 -13.67 7.22
N GLU A 111 -22.81 -13.21 6.11
CA GLU A 111 -24.20 -12.82 6.05
C GLU A 111 -25.14 -14.00 6.31
N ARG A 112 -25.01 -15.11 5.57
CA ARG A 112 -25.87 -16.28 5.72
C ARG A 112 -25.75 -16.99 7.08
N ASN A 113 -24.65 -16.75 7.81
CA ASN A 113 -24.47 -17.27 9.17
C ASN A 113 -24.84 -16.24 10.26
N GLY A 114 -25.35 -15.06 9.89
CA GLY A 114 -25.84 -14.04 10.83
C GLY A 114 -24.74 -13.29 11.58
N PHE A 115 -23.49 -13.28 11.06
CA PHE A 115 -22.37 -12.62 11.72
C PHE A 115 -22.24 -11.13 11.37
N MET A 116 -22.87 -10.66 10.28
CA MET A 116 -22.69 -9.30 9.77
C MET A 116 -23.02 -8.20 10.79
N GLU A 117 -24.08 -8.39 11.58
CA GLU A 117 -24.58 -7.37 12.52
C GLU A 117 -23.59 -7.07 13.67
N ASN A 118 -22.70 -8.00 13.99
CA ASN A 118 -21.78 -7.88 15.12
C ASN A 118 -20.33 -8.23 14.72
N THR A 119 -19.95 -7.89 13.49
CA THR A 119 -18.58 -8.12 13.00
C THR A 119 -17.99 -6.82 12.46
N MET A 120 -16.82 -6.42 12.98
CA MET A 120 -15.99 -5.42 12.33
C MET A 120 -15.23 -6.09 11.20
N ILE A 121 -15.43 -5.61 9.98
CA ILE A 121 -14.71 -6.04 8.80
C ILE A 121 -13.71 -4.95 8.43
N VAL A 122 -12.44 -5.32 8.29
CA VAL A 122 -11.37 -4.41 7.83
C VAL A 122 -10.74 -5.00 6.59
N TYR A 123 -10.80 -4.25 5.48
CA TYR A 123 -10.11 -4.58 4.24
C TYR A 123 -8.99 -3.59 3.97
N THR A 124 -7.79 -4.11 3.73
CA THR A 124 -6.61 -3.31 3.37
C THR A 124 -5.62 -4.14 2.57
N SER A 125 -4.56 -3.52 2.07
CA SER A 125 -3.42 -4.18 1.44
C SER A 125 -2.14 -3.80 2.18
N ASP A 126 -1.08 -4.59 2.03
CA ASP A 126 0.26 -4.34 2.59
C ASP A 126 0.99 -3.21 1.83
N HIS A 127 0.83 -3.13 0.51
CA HIS A 127 1.41 -2.12 -0.37
C HIS A 127 0.54 -1.95 -1.63
N GLY A 128 0.85 -0.93 -2.43
CA GLY A 128 0.26 -0.70 -3.73
C GLY A 128 1.02 -1.38 -4.88
N GLU A 129 0.74 -0.97 -6.11
CA GLU A 129 1.38 -1.45 -7.34
C GLU A 129 1.52 -0.27 -8.32
N GLN A 130 2.74 0.01 -8.77
CA GLN A 130 3.04 1.11 -9.70
C GLN A 130 2.44 0.89 -11.09
N LEU A 131 2.36 -0.33 -11.54
CA LEU A 131 1.69 -0.76 -12.77
C LEU A 131 2.02 0.08 -14.02
N GLY A 132 3.27 0.54 -14.12
CA GLY A 132 3.80 1.37 -15.20
C GLY A 132 3.69 2.88 -14.99
N GLU A 133 3.01 3.35 -13.92
CA GLU A 133 3.01 4.77 -13.58
C GLU A 133 4.44 5.23 -13.25
N HIS A 134 4.83 6.42 -13.68
CA HIS A 134 6.20 6.96 -13.62
C HIS A 134 7.27 6.07 -14.28
N GLY A 135 6.89 5.09 -15.11
CA GLY A 135 7.79 4.08 -15.66
C GLY A 135 8.25 3.04 -14.64
N LEU A 136 7.50 2.87 -13.57
CA LEU A 136 7.81 1.99 -12.46
C LEU A 136 6.85 0.79 -12.41
N TRP A 137 7.33 -0.29 -11.83
CA TRP A 137 6.59 -1.52 -11.59
C TRP A 137 6.77 -1.95 -10.13
N TRP A 138 5.78 -2.67 -9.62
CA TRP A 138 5.76 -3.22 -8.26
C TRP A 138 5.70 -2.11 -7.20
N LYS A 139 6.51 -2.21 -6.17
CA LYS A 139 6.65 -1.36 -4.98
C LYS A 139 8.11 -0.90 -4.84
N GLN A 140 8.61 -0.62 -3.65
CA GLN A 140 9.95 -0.18 -3.28
C GLN A 140 10.25 1.29 -3.61
N THR A 141 9.22 2.05 -3.94
CA THR A 141 9.24 3.51 -4.01
C THR A 141 8.21 4.09 -3.04
N PHE A 142 8.14 5.41 -2.90
CA PHE A 142 7.17 6.03 -2.02
C PHE A 142 6.15 6.91 -2.76
N TYR A 143 6.04 6.78 -4.07
CA TYR A 143 4.95 7.38 -4.83
C TYR A 143 3.60 6.79 -4.41
N GLU A 144 2.51 7.58 -4.55
CA GLU A 144 1.17 7.19 -4.08
C GLU A 144 0.75 5.79 -4.57
N ASP A 145 1.06 5.45 -5.82
CA ASP A 145 0.73 4.13 -6.39
C ASP A 145 1.37 2.95 -5.64
N SER A 146 2.50 3.19 -4.96
CA SER A 146 3.17 2.18 -4.13
C SER A 146 2.70 2.18 -2.67
N VAL A 147 2.45 3.35 -2.07
CA VAL A 147 2.23 3.46 -0.62
C VAL A 147 0.78 3.70 -0.21
N LYS A 148 -0.04 4.21 -1.12
CA LYS A 148 -1.46 4.41 -0.87
C LYS A 148 -2.23 3.14 -1.13
N VAL A 149 -2.72 2.53 -0.07
CA VAL A 149 -3.49 1.28 -0.11
C VAL A 149 -4.96 1.52 0.24
N PRO A 150 -5.89 0.65 -0.19
CA PRO A 150 -7.26 0.73 0.25
C PRO A 150 -7.36 0.56 1.77
N ALA A 151 -8.30 1.26 2.40
CA ALA A 151 -8.67 1.06 3.79
C ALA A 151 -10.19 1.17 3.92
N ILE A 152 -10.86 0.05 4.08
CA ILE A 152 -12.31 -0.03 4.24
C ILE A 152 -12.61 -0.65 5.59
N ILE A 153 -13.44 0.02 6.39
CA ILE A 153 -13.89 -0.48 7.68
C ILE A 153 -15.41 -0.49 7.69
N SER A 154 -15.99 -1.64 7.95
CA SER A 154 -17.42 -1.82 8.12
C SER A 154 -17.70 -2.39 9.50
N TRP A 155 -18.54 -1.71 10.28
CA TRP A 155 -19.00 -2.18 11.59
C TRP A 155 -20.42 -1.67 11.86
N PRO A 156 -21.45 -2.41 11.46
CA PRO A 156 -22.84 -1.99 11.58
C PRO A 156 -23.21 -1.58 13.01
N GLY A 157 -23.94 -0.48 13.13
CA GLY A 157 -24.37 0.06 14.42
C GLY A 157 -23.29 0.75 15.27
N HIS A 158 -22.00 0.68 14.90
CA HIS A 158 -20.88 1.23 15.67
C HIS A 158 -20.19 2.40 14.97
N ILE A 159 -20.14 2.40 13.65
CA ILE A 159 -19.61 3.51 12.83
C ILE A 159 -20.62 3.92 11.76
N PRO A 160 -20.66 5.19 11.34
CA PRO A 160 -21.57 5.66 10.30
C PRO A 160 -21.34 4.96 8.96
N GLU A 161 -22.44 4.68 8.25
CA GLU A 161 -22.40 4.12 6.91
C GLU A 161 -22.02 5.18 5.86
N LYS A 162 -21.48 4.72 4.72
CA LYS A 162 -21.22 5.54 3.52
C LYS A 162 -20.35 6.77 3.76
N GLN A 163 -19.53 6.71 4.79
CA GLN A 163 -18.59 7.79 5.12
C GLN A 163 -17.30 7.62 4.31
N VAL A 164 -16.81 8.70 3.73
CA VAL A 164 -15.49 8.80 3.12
C VAL A 164 -14.66 9.80 3.89
N LEU A 165 -13.54 9.36 4.43
CA LEU A 165 -12.59 10.20 5.18
C LEU A 165 -11.30 10.33 4.38
N ASN A 166 -10.83 11.58 4.21
CA ASN A 166 -9.56 11.88 3.54
C ASN A 166 -8.39 11.97 4.52
N SER A 167 -8.54 11.34 5.69
CA SER A 167 -7.52 11.35 6.73
C SER A 167 -6.32 10.50 6.34
N VAL A 168 -5.13 11.02 6.58
CA VAL A 168 -3.88 10.29 6.37
C VAL A 168 -3.65 9.38 7.57
N ILE A 169 -3.58 8.08 7.34
CA ILE A 169 -3.42 7.05 8.37
C ILE A 169 -2.26 6.12 8.04
N ASN A 170 -1.77 5.41 9.05
CA ASN A 170 -0.82 4.33 8.88
C ASN A 170 -1.54 2.97 8.99
N GLN A 171 -1.01 1.93 8.40
CA GLN A 171 -1.58 0.57 8.53
C GLN A 171 -1.64 0.09 9.98
N TYR A 172 -0.67 0.43 10.81
CA TYR A 172 -0.66 0.06 12.22
C TYR A 172 -1.76 0.77 13.04
N ASP A 173 -2.36 1.87 12.52
CA ASP A 173 -3.54 2.49 13.11
C ASP A 173 -4.79 1.61 12.94
N LEU A 174 -4.89 0.84 11.84
CA LEU A 174 -5.94 -0.15 11.64
C LEU A 174 -5.85 -1.25 12.71
N ILE A 175 -4.64 -1.74 12.99
CA ILE A 175 -4.40 -2.75 14.04
C ILE A 175 -4.80 -2.18 15.41
N ALA A 176 -4.39 -0.96 15.73
CA ALA A 176 -4.77 -0.28 16.97
C ALA A 176 -6.29 -0.10 17.08
N THR A 177 -6.97 0.16 15.96
CA THR A 177 -8.43 0.29 15.91
C THR A 177 -9.13 -1.04 16.17
N MET A 178 -8.66 -2.15 15.60
CA MET A 178 -9.21 -3.49 15.85
C MET A 178 -9.02 -3.91 17.31
N LEU A 179 -7.88 -3.61 17.93
CA LEU A 179 -7.64 -3.90 19.34
C LEU A 179 -8.57 -3.07 20.23
N ASP A 180 -8.72 -1.77 19.96
CA ASP A 180 -9.63 -0.89 20.71
C ASP A 180 -11.09 -1.35 20.59
N ALA A 181 -11.54 -1.68 19.39
CA ALA A 181 -12.88 -2.20 19.13
C ALA A 181 -13.17 -3.51 19.87
N SER A 182 -12.17 -4.37 20.02
CA SER A 182 -12.30 -5.64 20.76
C SER A 182 -12.12 -5.48 22.28
N GLY A 183 -11.85 -4.28 22.79
CA GLY A 183 -11.50 -4.06 24.19
C GLY A 183 -10.15 -4.67 24.61
N SER A 184 -9.31 -4.99 23.66
CA SER A 184 -7.97 -5.55 23.90
C SER A 184 -6.96 -4.42 24.22
N PRO A 185 -5.91 -4.71 25.02
CA PRO A 185 -4.88 -3.72 25.29
C PRO A 185 -4.09 -3.38 24.05
N ALA A 186 -3.60 -2.13 23.97
CA ALA A 186 -2.70 -1.70 22.90
C ALA A 186 -1.43 -2.56 22.87
N LEU A 187 -0.86 -2.76 21.67
CA LEU A 187 0.40 -3.48 21.52
C LEU A 187 1.55 -2.69 22.15
N PRO A 188 2.36 -3.30 23.02
CA PRO A 188 3.58 -2.68 23.51
C PRO A 188 4.50 -2.28 22.35
N ARG A 189 5.07 -1.08 22.41
CA ARG A 189 5.98 -0.52 21.41
C ARG A 189 5.34 -0.25 20.02
N SER A 190 4.01 -0.27 19.91
CA SER A 190 3.33 0.19 18.71
C SER A 190 3.07 1.69 18.77
N ASN A 191 3.32 2.39 17.68
CA ASN A 191 2.95 3.81 17.51
C ASN A 191 1.53 3.99 16.97
N GLY A 192 0.80 2.90 16.72
CA GLY A 192 -0.56 2.90 16.20
C GLY A 192 -1.54 3.60 17.11
N LYS A 193 -2.39 4.44 16.54
CA LYS A 193 -3.48 5.16 17.22
C LYS A 193 -4.81 4.62 16.74
N SER A 194 -5.75 4.38 17.67
CA SER A 194 -7.09 3.92 17.27
C SER A 194 -7.85 5.02 16.53
N LEU A 195 -8.40 4.65 15.39
CA LEU A 195 -9.28 5.49 14.55
C LEU A 195 -10.72 5.49 15.07
N LEU A 196 -11.09 4.64 16.02
CA LEU A 196 -12.48 4.35 16.35
C LEU A 196 -13.30 5.61 16.66
N LYS A 197 -12.79 6.50 17.51
CA LYS A 197 -13.46 7.76 17.83
C LYS A 197 -13.57 8.69 16.62
N HIS A 198 -12.53 8.73 15.79
CA HIS A 198 -12.52 9.52 14.56
C HIS A 198 -13.52 8.99 13.54
N LEU A 199 -13.63 7.67 13.37
CA LEU A 199 -14.63 7.02 12.52
C LEU A 199 -16.06 7.29 12.98
N GLN A 200 -16.31 7.36 14.31
CA GLN A 200 -17.62 7.63 14.88
C GLN A 200 -18.05 9.10 14.72
N ASP A 201 -17.15 10.03 14.91
CA ASP A 201 -17.41 11.49 14.81
C ASP A 201 -16.11 12.22 14.41
N PRO A 202 -15.83 12.37 13.11
CA PRO A 202 -14.60 12.99 12.62
C PRO A 202 -14.53 14.51 12.87
N ILE A 203 -15.66 15.15 13.12
CA ILE A 203 -15.71 16.58 13.41
C ILE A 203 -15.23 16.84 14.83
N LYS A 204 -15.72 16.04 15.77
CA LYS A 204 -15.40 16.17 17.20
C LYS A 204 -14.01 15.58 17.52
N ASN A 205 -13.66 14.47 16.91
CA ASN A 205 -12.42 13.76 17.16
C ASN A 205 -11.48 13.92 15.95
N LYS A 206 -10.84 15.09 15.86
CA LYS A 206 -9.89 15.39 14.78
C LYS A 206 -8.75 14.38 14.76
N TRP A 207 -8.30 14.04 13.57
CA TRP A 207 -7.17 13.14 13.33
C TRP A 207 -5.91 13.93 12.99
N GLU A 208 -4.78 13.46 13.46
CA GLU A 208 -3.48 13.98 13.05
C GLU A 208 -3.11 13.30 11.72
N ASN A 209 -3.16 14.07 10.64
CA ASN A 209 -2.87 13.58 9.28
C ASN A 209 -1.35 13.38 9.09
N LEU A 210 -0.82 12.33 9.72
CA LEU A 210 0.61 12.02 9.72
C LEU A 210 0.83 10.55 9.48
N ALA A 211 1.59 10.21 8.43
CA ALA A 211 1.97 8.84 8.12
C ALA A 211 3.45 8.74 7.79
N PHE A 212 4.00 7.56 8.08
CA PHE A 212 5.38 7.20 7.79
C PHE A 212 5.45 5.88 7.03
N SER A 213 6.47 5.76 6.21
CA SER A 213 6.83 4.49 5.58
C SER A 213 8.34 4.39 5.47
N GLU A 214 8.86 3.17 5.56
CA GLU A 214 10.29 2.90 5.46
C GLU A 214 10.54 1.72 4.52
N TYR A 215 11.59 1.84 3.74
CA TYR A 215 12.12 0.75 2.93
C TYR A 215 13.60 0.61 3.22
N CYS A 216 13.94 -0.41 4.00
CA CYS A 216 15.32 -0.75 4.34
C CYS A 216 15.70 -2.08 3.70
N MET A 217 16.84 -2.10 3.06
CA MET A 217 17.41 -3.30 2.47
C MET A 217 18.90 -3.34 2.86
N ASP A 218 19.29 -4.34 3.64
CA ASP A 218 20.68 -4.58 3.97
C ASP A 218 21.42 -5.37 2.88
N ASP A 219 22.75 -5.43 2.96
CA ASP A 219 23.59 -6.15 2.00
C ASP A 219 23.27 -7.65 1.96
N SER A 220 22.78 -8.24 3.05
CA SER A 220 22.44 -9.66 3.10
C SER A 220 21.12 -9.96 2.36
N SER A 221 20.14 -9.07 2.45
CA SER A 221 18.88 -9.16 1.70
C SER A 221 19.09 -9.10 0.19
N VAL A 222 20.11 -8.37 -0.24
CA VAL A 222 20.48 -8.22 -1.66
C VAL A 222 21.05 -9.52 -2.22
N HIS A 223 21.78 -10.28 -1.41
CA HIS A 223 22.38 -11.56 -1.85
C HIS A 223 21.35 -12.68 -1.98
N ASP A 224 20.30 -12.71 -1.18
CA ASP A 224 19.24 -13.73 -1.24
C ASP A 224 18.33 -13.60 -2.47
N PHE A 225 18.16 -12.40 -3.01
CA PHE A 225 17.44 -12.19 -4.27
C PHE A 225 18.25 -12.59 -5.52
N SER A 226 19.53 -12.92 -5.39
CA SER A 226 20.39 -13.31 -6.51
C SER A 226 20.17 -14.74 -7.02
N GLY A 227 19.27 -15.50 -6.43
CA GLY A 227 18.90 -16.83 -6.89
C GLY A 227 18.08 -16.80 -8.17
N ASN A 228 18.73 -16.71 -9.35
CA ASN A 228 18.18 -16.89 -10.71
C ASN A 228 17.32 -15.79 -11.32
N LEU A 229 16.95 -14.76 -10.63
CA LEU A 229 16.60 -13.51 -11.27
C LEU A 229 17.89 -12.69 -11.27
N SER A 230 18.35 -12.28 -12.44
CA SER A 230 19.45 -11.34 -12.60
C SER A 230 18.98 -9.95 -12.14
N VAL A 231 18.63 -9.84 -10.87
CA VAL A 231 18.61 -8.57 -10.15
C VAL A 231 20.08 -8.19 -10.04
N GLY A 232 20.58 -7.75 -11.20
CA GLY A 232 21.99 -7.60 -11.42
C GLY A 232 22.52 -6.54 -10.49
N LYS A 233 23.42 -6.95 -9.64
CA LYS A 233 24.46 -6.11 -9.05
C LYS A 233 23.95 -4.79 -8.46
N PHE A 234 23.32 -4.86 -7.30
CA PHE A 234 23.17 -3.73 -6.39
C PHE A 234 24.52 -3.06 -6.05
N ASN A 235 25.63 -3.65 -6.48
CA ASN A 235 27.01 -3.22 -6.27
C ASN A 235 27.38 -1.86 -6.88
N ASN A 236 26.51 -1.19 -7.63
CA ASN A 236 26.82 0.08 -8.29
C ASN A 236 26.09 1.29 -7.68
N LEU A 237 25.38 1.15 -6.55
CA LEU A 237 25.01 2.27 -5.72
C LEU A 237 26.15 2.52 -4.73
N ASP A 238 27.13 3.32 -5.14
CA ASP A 238 28.34 3.62 -4.34
C ASP A 238 28.03 4.13 -2.93
N VAL A 239 26.87 4.70 -2.72
CA VAL A 239 26.43 5.25 -1.43
C VAL A 239 25.85 4.16 -0.54
N HIS A 240 25.04 3.27 -1.05
CA HIS A 240 24.35 2.25 -0.24
C HIS A 240 25.25 1.06 0.11
N ALA A 241 26.19 0.71 -0.75
CA ALA A 241 27.17 -0.35 -0.47
C ALA A 241 28.16 0.00 0.65
N LYS A 242 28.36 1.28 0.94
CA LYS A 242 29.29 1.76 1.97
C LYS A 242 28.70 1.87 3.36
N GLU A 243 27.37 1.94 3.49
CA GLU A 243 26.68 2.28 4.75
C GLU A 243 25.57 1.30 5.17
N GLY A 244 25.59 0.08 4.71
CA GLY A 244 24.68 -0.97 5.20
C GLY A 244 23.32 -1.03 4.49
N GLY A 245 23.25 -0.66 3.22
CA GLY A 245 22.09 -0.90 2.37
C GLY A 245 21.20 0.31 2.08
N VAL A 246 20.07 0.05 1.43
CA VAL A 246 19.08 1.08 1.11
C VAL A 246 18.33 1.48 2.38
N GLN A 247 18.30 2.76 2.70
CA GLN A 247 17.58 3.33 3.83
C GLN A 247 16.73 4.51 3.34
N ASN A 248 15.61 4.19 2.73
CA ASN A 248 14.68 5.20 2.23
C ASN A 248 13.49 5.31 3.17
N ARG A 249 13.01 6.52 3.37
CA ARG A 249 11.92 6.82 4.31
C ARG A 249 10.99 7.86 3.71
N MET A 250 9.74 7.79 4.11
CA MET A 250 8.74 8.75 3.70
C MET A 250 7.98 9.26 4.92
N VAL A 251 7.69 10.56 4.92
CA VAL A 251 6.70 11.16 5.79
C VAL A 251 5.66 11.88 4.95
N ARG A 252 4.40 11.64 5.27
CA ARG A 252 3.27 12.44 4.77
C ARG A 252 2.60 13.14 5.94
N LYS A 253 2.51 14.47 5.85
CA LYS A 253 1.78 15.29 6.82
C LYS A 253 0.81 16.19 6.07
N ASP A 254 -0.47 15.99 6.33
CA ASP A 254 -1.54 16.63 5.59
C ASP A 254 -1.40 16.39 4.07
N ASN A 255 -1.26 17.44 3.29
CA ASN A 255 -1.14 17.38 1.84
C ASN A 255 0.32 17.30 1.35
N TYR A 256 1.31 17.40 2.23
CA TYR A 256 2.72 17.35 1.85
C TYR A 256 3.34 16.00 2.12
N LYS A 257 4.11 15.51 1.15
CA LYS A 257 4.90 14.28 1.25
C LYS A 257 6.37 14.62 1.03
N LEU A 258 7.23 14.10 1.89
CA LEU A 258 8.68 14.15 1.70
C LEU A 258 9.22 12.72 1.65
N ILE A 259 10.05 12.45 0.65
CA ILE A 259 10.77 11.20 0.51
C ILE A 259 12.24 11.47 0.79
N TYR A 260 12.75 10.79 1.81
CA TYR A 260 14.16 10.82 2.19
C TYR A 260 14.89 9.63 1.58
N TYR A 261 15.98 9.88 0.92
CA TYR A 261 16.87 8.87 0.37
C TYR A 261 18.22 9.01 1.02
N HIS A 262 18.69 7.98 1.73
CA HIS A 262 19.97 8.05 2.41
C HIS A 262 21.11 8.31 1.41
N GLY A 263 21.86 9.39 1.65
CA GLY A 263 22.98 9.81 0.78
C GLY A 263 22.60 10.58 -0.49
N TYR A 264 21.32 10.89 -0.68
CA TYR A 264 20.83 11.70 -1.80
C TYR A 264 19.97 12.86 -1.33
N GLU A 265 19.62 13.77 -2.25
CA GLU A 265 18.66 14.83 -1.99
C GLU A 265 17.26 14.21 -1.74
N VAL A 266 16.41 14.94 -1.02
CA VAL A 266 15.03 14.55 -0.78
C VAL A 266 14.15 14.94 -1.97
N GLU A 267 13.01 14.28 -2.14
CA GLU A 267 11.90 14.78 -2.95
C GLU A 267 10.79 15.31 -2.05
N LEU A 268 10.11 16.38 -2.48
CA LEU A 268 9.00 17.01 -1.77
C LEU A 268 7.83 17.25 -2.72
N PHE A 269 6.63 16.79 -2.34
CA PHE A 269 5.42 16.92 -3.16
C PHE A 269 4.28 17.58 -2.39
N ASP A 270 3.47 18.37 -3.09
CA ASP A 270 2.20 18.93 -2.63
C ASP A 270 1.05 18.13 -3.27
N LEU A 271 0.55 17.13 -2.58
CA LEU A 271 -0.46 16.19 -3.10
C LEU A 271 -1.86 16.80 -3.27
N GLU A 272 -2.10 18.03 -2.82
CA GLU A 272 -3.33 18.77 -3.11
C GLU A 272 -3.29 19.36 -4.52
N ASN A 273 -2.15 19.94 -4.90
CA ASN A 273 -1.99 20.59 -6.20
C ASN A 273 -1.32 19.68 -7.25
N ASP A 274 -0.61 18.65 -6.80
CA ASP A 274 0.10 17.68 -7.63
C ASP A 274 -0.12 16.25 -7.07
N PRO A 275 -1.34 15.71 -7.15
CA PRO A 275 -1.66 14.38 -6.64
C PRO A 275 -0.93 13.25 -7.40
N ASP A 276 -0.37 13.55 -8.55
CA ASP A 276 0.36 12.62 -9.41
C ASP A 276 1.89 12.69 -9.21
N GLU A 277 2.38 13.51 -8.27
CA GLU A 277 3.80 13.61 -7.89
C GLU A 277 4.74 13.87 -9.09
N LEU A 278 4.35 14.78 -9.96
CA LEU A 278 5.09 15.14 -11.17
C LEU A 278 6.13 16.25 -10.94
N ASN A 279 5.95 17.07 -9.89
CA ASN A 279 6.72 18.25 -9.64
C ASN A 279 7.42 18.17 -8.27
N ASP A 280 8.69 17.88 -8.25
CA ASP A 280 9.50 17.94 -7.04
C ASP A 280 9.75 19.40 -6.61
N LEU A 281 9.28 19.76 -5.42
CA LEU A 281 9.38 21.08 -4.81
C LEU A 281 10.61 21.23 -3.90
N SER A 282 11.45 20.22 -3.79
CA SER A 282 12.56 20.18 -2.83
C SER A 282 13.60 21.28 -3.05
N SER A 283 13.72 21.77 -4.28
CA SER A 283 14.65 22.85 -4.69
C SER A 283 13.99 24.22 -4.72
N ASP A 284 12.67 24.35 -4.53
CA ASP A 284 11.97 25.62 -4.53
C ASP A 284 12.10 26.31 -3.16
N ASN A 285 12.65 27.53 -3.16
CA ASN A 285 12.85 28.33 -1.95
C ASN A 285 11.56 28.66 -1.20
N ASN A 286 10.41 28.68 -1.87
CA ASN A 286 9.12 28.91 -1.24
C ASN A 286 8.71 27.78 -0.29
N TYR A 287 9.26 26.57 -0.50
CA TYR A 287 8.95 25.37 0.28
C TYR A 287 10.06 24.96 1.26
N ILE A 288 11.13 25.76 1.42
CA ILE A 288 12.27 25.42 2.28
C ILE A 288 11.87 25.17 3.73
N SER A 289 10.93 25.94 4.26
CA SER A 289 10.40 25.74 5.62
C SER A 289 9.67 24.41 5.75
N LYS A 290 8.84 24.05 4.76
CA LYS A 290 8.10 22.79 4.73
C LYS A 290 9.06 21.60 4.57
N LYS A 291 10.03 21.70 3.67
CA LYS A 291 11.09 20.70 3.50
C LYS A 291 11.81 20.43 4.82
N ASN A 292 12.24 21.48 5.52
CA ASN A 292 12.95 21.33 6.80
C ASN A 292 12.06 20.70 7.88
N GLU A 293 10.81 21.13 8.01
CA GLU A 293 9.84 20.53 8.93
C GLU A 293 9.70 19.02 8.72
N LEU A 294 9.48 18.59 7.46
CA LEU A 294 9.27 17.18 7.15
C LEU A 294 10.57 16.37 7.22
N SER A 295 11.71 16.94 6.84
CA SER A 295 13.03 16.31 7.03
C SER A 295 13.30 16.04 8.51
N ASP A 296 13.01 17.01 9.37
CA ASP A 296 13.13 16.85 10.83
C ASP A 296 12.23 15.72 11.35
N LEU A 297 10.99 15.65 10.86
CA LEU A 297 10.04 14.59 11.26
C LEU A 297 10.54 13.21 10.83
N VAL A 298 10.99 13.05 9.60
CA VAL A 298 11.45 11.76 9.08
C VAL A 298 12.73 11.29 9.77
N LEU A 299 13.62 12.20 10.17
CA LEU A 299 14.89 11.85 10.83
C LEU A 299 14.74 11.60 12.34
N LYS A 300 13.75 12.23 13.00
CA LYS A 300 13.54 12.08 14.46
C LYS A 300 12.75 10.83 14.86
N ASN A 301 12.00 10.25 13.93
CA ASN A 301 11.11 9.12 14.23
C ASN A 301 11.70 7.75 13.86
N TRP A 302 12.99 7.72 13.47
CA TRP A 302 13.69 6.48 13.06
C TRP A 302 15.02 6.31 13.77
#